data_6818daa1fc2a286b1144e501b342d436
#
_entry.id   6818daa1fc2a286b1144e501b342d436
#
_cell.length_a   1.000
_cell.length_b   1.000
_cell.length_c   1.000
_cell.angle_alpha   90.00
_cell.angle_beta   90.00
_cell.angle_gamma   90.00
#
_symmetry.space_group_name_H-M   'P 1'
#
loop_
_entity.id
_entity.type
_entity.pdbx_description
1 polymer ?
#
loop_
_entity_poly.entity_id
_entity_poly.type
_entity_poly.pdbx_seq_one_letter_code
_entity_poly.pdbx_strand_id
1 'polypeptide(L)'
;MQQGLKGSIAGVVAAATLLAGGILTVPHAMALEADGQYYSSKQPYVAPSEATTASYRQAPEGYETVYTESMARHGSRGLSSYKYDALLMKMAEAAEADNGFKSDAIKSEFMKNLKAITAANVENGYGMLTGQGADQHQGIGARAYERNKTLFDNAAKDGGKIAYQSSGEARATESGENFARGFNAASNNELANSTVTPADPAGTGEAAAFDKTPNTLYFHKSENPDGTEKTGEAKQRADDYQNFVENDAIIAGAEQTIAENEDVKTASHDLLSQIFTDDFLTKLADGTYTWYLSLIHI
;
A
#
# COMPACT_ATOMS: atom_id res chain seq x y z
N MET A 1 -0.38 16.82 25.03
CA MET A 1 0.89 16.11 24.97
C MET A 1 0.80 14.71 24.31
N GLN A 2 -0.31 14.35 23.66
CA GLN A 2 -0.51 13.02 23.05
C GLN A 2 -0.29 12.95 21.51
N GLN A 3 0.10 14.03 20.87
CA GLN A 3 0.26 14.08 19.41
C GLN A 3 1.69 13.75 18.92
N GLY A 4 2.62 13.44 19.82
CA GLY A 4 4.05 13.29 19.49
C GLY A 4 4.48 11.93 18.93
N LEU A 5 3.63 10.91 19.01
CA LEU A 5 4.09 9.53 18.81
C LEU A 5 3.88 8.91 17.41
N LYS A 6 2.96 9.44 16.64
CA LYS A 6 2.51 8.78 15.38
C LYS A 6 3.51 8.78 14.21
N GLY A 7 4.64 9.42 14.36
CA GLY A 7 5.52 9.72 13.23
C GLY A 7 6.88 9.06 13.18
N SER A 8 7.38 8.50 14.26
CA SER A 8 8.75 7.94 14.30
C SER A 8 8.95 6.78 13.33
N ILE A 9 7.90 5.99 13.09
CA ILE A 9 7.97 4.80 12.24
C ILE A 9 7.97 5.14 10.73
N ALA A 10 7.27 6.20 10.32
CA ALA A 10 7.18 6.55 8.91
C ALA A 10 8.46 7.19 8.35
N GLY A 11 9.15 7.99 9.14
CA GLY A 11 10.42 8.62 8.74
C GLY A 11 11.55 7.60 8.53
N VAL A 12 11.61 6.59 9.39
CA VAL A 12 12.61 5.50 9.31
C VAL A 12 12.41 4.65 8.06
N VAL A 13 11.17 4.34 7.71
CA VAL A 13 10.86 3.54 6.51
C VAL A 13 11.22 4.29 5.22
N ALA A 14 11.01 5.61 5.18
CA ALA A 14 11.37 6.41 4.01
C ALA A 14 12.90 6.51 3.81
N ALA A 15 13.67 6.63 4.90
CA ALA A 15 15.14 6.63 4.84
C ALA A 15 15.70 5.27 4.39
N ALA A 16 15.09 4.15 4.82
CA ALA A 16 15.48 2.81 4.38
C ALA A 16 15.27 2.61 2.87
N THR A 17 14.19 3.17 2.33
CA THR A 17 13.90 3.10 0.88
C THR A 17 14.95 3.87 0.07
N LEU A 18 15.45 4.99 0.59
CA LEU A 18 16.49 5.80 -0.06
C LEU A 18 17.86 5.10 -0.10
N LEU A 19 18.19 4.32 0.92
CA LEU A 19 19.43 3.54 0.96
C LEU A 19 19.34 2.29 0.08
N ALA A 20 18.21 1.62 0.05
CA ALA A 20 18.03 0.42 -0.77
C ALA A 20 18.01 0.70 -2.28
N GLY A 21 17.63 1.91 -2.70
CA GLY A 21 17.56 2.29 -4.11
C GLY A 21 18.91 2.49 -4.81
N GLY A 22 20.00 2.67 -4.07
CA GLY A 22 21.30 3.05 -4.64
C GLY A 22 22.33 1.94 -4.76
N ILE A 23 22.18 0.81 -4.10
CA ILE A 23 23.22 -0.23 -3.98
C ILE A 23 22.90 -1.55 -4.69
N LEU A 24 21.65 -1.76 -5.14
CA LEU A 24 21.24 -3.05 -5.67
C LEU A 24 20.75 -2.94 -7.12
N THR A 25 21.66 -3.16 -8.07
CA THR A 25 21.31 -3.71 -9.38
C THR A 25 20.98 -5.21 -9.25
N VAL A 26 20.02 -5.54 -8.38
CA VAL A 26 19.52 -6.91 -8.25
C VAL A 26 18.19 -6.97 -8.99
N PRO A 27 17.97 -7.94 -9.88
CA PRO A 27 16.65 -8.15 -10.46
C PRO A 27 15.65 -8.29 -9.31
N HIS A 28 14.61 -7.48 -9.32
CA HIS A 28 13.62 -7.31 -8.25
C HIS A 28 13.00 -8.62 -7.71
N ALA A 29 13.10 -9.71 -8.45
CA ALA A 29 12.57 -11.01 -8.07
C ALA A 29 13.43 -11.81 -7.07
N MET A 30 14.71 -11.48 -6.90
CA MET A 30 15.63 -12.29 -6.07
C MET A 30 15.91 -11.72 -4.67
N ALA A 31 15.48 -10.50 -4.38
CA ALA A 31 15.80 -9.84 -3.11
C ALA A 31 14.90 -10.26 -1.93
N LEU A 32 13.88 -11.09 -2.15
CA LEU A 32 12.84 -11.37 -1.17
C LEU A 32 12.97 -12.71 -0.45
N GLU A 33 13.95 -13.53 -0.80
CA GLU A 33 14.28 -14.75 -0.03
C GLU A 33 15.31 -14.50 1.09
N ALA A 34 15.79 -13.26 1.24
CA ALA A 34 16.76 -12.95 2.26
C ALA A 34 16.10 -12.78 3.63
N ASP A 35 16.36 -13.76 4.47
CA ASP A 35 16.35 -13.72 5.94
C ASP A 35 15.57 -12.58 6.61
N GLY A 36 14.26 -12.79 6.84
CA GLY A 36 13.56 -12.09 7.90
C GLY A 36 13.41 -10.58 7.73
N GLN A 37 13.42 -10.05 6.53
CA GLN A 37 13.15 -8.62 6.32
C GLN A 37 11.65 -8.34 6.42
N TYR A 38 11.27 -7.63 7.46
CA TYR A 38 9.89 -7.32 7.77
C TYR A 38 9.56 -5.86 7.42
N TYR A 39 9.16 -5.61 6.19
CA TYR A 39 8.78 -4.26 5.73
C TYR A 39 7.31 -3.89 6.01
N SER A 40 6.58 -4.72 6.78
CA SER A 40 5.17 -4.51 7.08
C SER A 40 4.35 -4.26 5.81
N SER A 41 3.52 -3.23 5.80
CA SER A 41 2.70 -2.85 4.64
C SER A 41 3.50 -2.33 3.43
N LYS A 42 4.81 -2.17 3.55
CA LYS A 42 5.73 -1.75 2.49
C LYS A 42 6.43 -2.93 1.80
N GLN A 43 6.21 -4.14 2.30
CA GLN A 43 6.80 -5.32 1.68
C GLN A 43 6.25 -5.49 0.26
N PRO A 44 7.10 -5.66 -0.76
CA PRO A 44 6.66 -5.99 -2.10
C PRO A 44 5.85 -7.29 -2.12
N TYR A 45 4.80 -7.31 -2.91
CA TYR A 45 4.02 -8.53 -3.11
C TYR A 45 4.83 -9.56 -3.90
N VAL A 46 4.87 -10.77 -3.38
CA VAL A 46 5.47 -11.94 -4.06
C VAL A 46 4.36 -12.94 -4.33
N ALA A 47 4.28 -13.42 -5.56
CA ALA A 47 3.35 -14.48 -5.91
C ALA A 47 3.65 -15.75 -5.12
N PRO A 48 2.63 -16.51 -4.67
CA PRO A 48 2.85 -17.78 -4.01
C PRO A 48 3.68 -18.71 -4.88
N SER A 49 4.63 -19.44 -4.27
CA SER A 49 5.40 -20.45 -4.96
C SER A 49 4.52 -21.65 -5.38
N GLU A 50 5.00 -22.46 -6.33
CA GLU A 50 4.32 -23.70 -6.71
C GLU A 50 4.15 -24.64 -5.50
N ALA A 51 5.13 -24.72 -4.62
CA ALA A 51 5.03 -25.51 -3.40
C ALA A 51 3.92 -25.00 -2.48
N THR A 52 3.78 -23.67 -2.36
CA THR A 52 2.69 -23.05 -1.59
C THR A 52 1.35 -23.36 -2.22
N THR A 53 1.20 -23.18 -3.53
CA THR A 53 -0.07 -23.45 -4.22
C THR A 53 -0.45 -24.93 -4.21
N ALA A 54 0.52 -25.83 -4.31
CA ALA A 54 0.30 -27.27 -4.18
C ALA A 54 -0.15 -27.70 -2.78
N SER A 55 0.15 -26.91 -1.75
CA SER A 55 -0.29 -27.17 -0.37
C SER A 55 -1.73 -26.73 -0.08
N TYR A 56 -2.39 -26.06 -1.00
CA TYR A 56 -3.77 -25.61 -0.81
C TYR A 56 -4.71 -26.80 -0.73
N ARG A 57 -5.59 -26.77 0.26
CA ARG A 57 -6.58 -27.84 0.44
C ARG A 57 -7.56 -27.86 -0.72
N GLN A 58 -7.79 -29.05 -1.24
CA GLN A 58 -8.87 -29.29 -2.20
C GLN A 58 -10.21 -29.40 -1.47
N ALA A 59 -11.31 -29.28 -2.21
CA ALA A 59 -12.62 -29.58 -1.66
C ALA A 59 -12.65 -31.02 -1.12
N PRO A 60 -13.29 -31.29 0.03
CA PRO A 60 -13.47 -32.65 0.51
C PRO A 60 -14.19 -33.51 -0.53
N GLU A 61 -13.99 -34.83 -0.47
CA GLU A 61 -14.69 -35.76 -1.37
C GLU A 61 -16.22 -35.60 -1.24
N GLY A 62 -16.89 -35.51 -2.39
CA GLY A 62 -18.33 -35.29 -2.46
C GLY A 62 -18.79 -33.84 -2.33
N TYR A 63 -17.85 -32.89 -2.24
CA TYR A 63 -18.14 -31.45 -2.22
C TYR A 63 -17.54 -30.77 -3.45
N GLU A 64 -18.23 -29.74 -3.94
CA GLU A 64 -17.72 -28.86 -4.99
C GLU A 64 -17.81 -27.40 -4.55
N THR A 65 -16.96 -26.55 -5.10
CA THR A 65 -17.01 -25.11 -4.86
C THR A 65 -18.14 -24.50 -5.66
N VAL A 66 -19.10 -23.88 -4.98
CA VAL A 66 -20.26 -23.22 -5.61
C VAL A 66 -20.20 -21.69 -5.55
N TYR A 67 -19.30 -21.14 -4.75
CA TYR A 67 -19.13 -19.70 -4.57
C TYR A 67 -17.71 -19.38 -4.13
N THR A 68 -17.21 -18.24 -4.56
CA THR A 68 -15.96 -17.67 -4.07
C THR A 68 -16.10 -16.16 -3.91
N GLU A 69 -15.46 -15.63 -2.90
CA GLU A 69 -15.33 -14.21 -2.62
C GLU A 69 -13.88 -13.83 -2.46
N SER A 70 -13.49 -12.70 -3.01
CA SER A 70 -12.14 -12.17 -2.87
C SER A 70 -12.19 -10.71 -2.46
N MET A 71 -11.52 -10.38 -1.35
CA MET A 71 -11.29 -9.01 -0.92
C MET A 71 -9.80 -8.72 -1.00
N ALA A 72 -9.44 -7.66 -1.69
CA ALA A 72 -8.04 -7.29 -1.86
C ALA A 72 -7.82 -5.80 -1.55
N ARG A 73 -6.65 -5.50 -0.99
CA ARG A 73 -6.13 -4.15 -0.94
C ARG A 73 -5.69 -3.74 -2.35
N HIS A 74 -5.66 -2.44 -2.65
CA HIS A 74 -5.02 -1.93 -3.88
C HIS A 74 -3.56 -2.43 -4.00
N GLY A 75 -3.06 -2.53 -5.21
CA GLY A 75 -1.69 -2.89 -5.53
C GLY A 75 -0.65 -1.87 -5.05
N SER A 76 0.61 -2.11 -5.38
CA SER A 76 1.70 -1.17 -5.07
C SER A 76 1.38 0.22 -5.62
N ARG A 77 1.61 1.24 -4.80
CA ARG A 77 1.38 2.64 -5.14
C ARG A 77 2.55 3.52 -4.73
N GLY A 78 2.67 4.68 -5.33
CA GLY A 78 3.57 5.74 -4.89
C GLY A 78 3.23 6.27 -3.48
N LEU A 79 4.04 7.19 -2.98
CA LEU A 79 3.75 7.90 -1.73
C LEU A 79 2.38 8.57 -1.82
N SER A 80 1.69 8.66 -0.69
CA SER A 80 0.33 9.21 -0.66
C SER A 80 0.29 10.73 -0.84
N SER A 81 1.41 11.44 -0.62
CA SER A 81 1.48 12.89 -0.65
C SER A 81 2.90 13.37 -0.87
N TYR A 82 3.05 14.48 -1.58
CA TYR A 82 4.31 15.23 -1.72
C TYR A 82 4.92 15.66 -0.37
N LYS A 83 4.11 15.76 0.66
CA LYS A 83 4.55 16.12 2.01
C LYS A 83 5.73 15.29 2.50
N TYR A 84 5.77 13.99 2.17
CA TYR A 84 6.87 13.10 2.58
C TYR A 84 8.17 13.44 1.87
N ASP A 85 8.12 13.65 0.55
CA ASP A 85 9.29 14.06 -0.23
C ASP A 85 9.79 15.43 0.22
N ALA A 86 8.89 16.38 0.45
CA ALA A 86 9.21 17.72 0.93
C ALA A 86 9.92 17.72 2.29
N LEU A 87 9.50 16.85 3.21
CA LEU A 87 10.13 16.73 4.53
C LEU A 87 11.51 16.07 4.46
N LEU A 88 11.68 15.06 3.61
CA LEU A 88 13.00 14.46 3.37
C LEU A 88 13.97 15.44 2.70
N MET A 89 13.48 16.24 1.75
CA MET A 89 14.28 17.31 1.16
C MET A 89 14.71 18.33 2.21
N LYS A 90 13.81 18.75 3.07
CA LYS A 90 14.10 19.68 4.16
C LYS A 90 15.12 19.12 5.16
N MET A 91 15.04 17.83 5.47
CA MET A 91 16.02 17.14 6.30
C MET A 91 17.40 17.12 5.63
N ALA A 92 17.45 16.82 4.34
CA ALA A 92 18.68 16.81 3.58
C ALA A 92 19.33 18.22 3.50
N GLU A 93 18.55 19.27 3.29
CA GLU A 93 18.98 20.67 3.29
C GLU A 93 19.53 21.09 4.66
N ALA A 94 18.88 20.71 5.75
CA ALA A 94 19.36 20.96 7.10
C ALA A 94 20.67 20.22 7.39
N ALA A 95 20.77 18.96 6.98
CA ALA A 95 22.01 18.19 7.12
C ALA A 95 23.15 18.79 6.29
N GLU A 96 22.87 19.31 5.09
CA GLU A 96 23.89 20.01 4.29
C GLU A 96 24.36 21.29 4.98
N ALA A 97 23.45 22.10 5.51
CA ALA A 97 23.79 23.33 6.21
C ALA A 97 24.61 23.12 7.48
N ASP A 98 24.40 22.01 8.18
CA ASP A 98 25.06 21.67 9.45
C ASP A 98 26.27 20.73 9.30
N ASN A 99 26.71 20.44 8.08
CA ASN A 99 27.71 19.39 7.81
C ASN A 99 27.31 18.04 8.45
N GLY A 100 26.02 17.74 8.46
CA GLY A 100 25.43 16.59 9.13
C GLY A 100 25.50 15.28 8.33
N PHE A 101 26.01 15.27 7.10
CA PHE A 101 26.31 14.04 6.36
C PHE A 101 27.66 13.46 6.77
N LYS A 102 27.79 12.14 6.86
CA LYS A 102 29.06 11.47 7.20
C LYS A 102 30.17 11.67 6.18
N SER A 103 29.82 11.91 4.90
CA SER A 103 30.79 12.21 3.85
C SER A 103 30.11 12.88 2.65
N ASP A 104 30.90 13.55 1.82
CA ASP A 104 30.44 14.14 0.55
C ASP A 104 29.90 13.06 -0.43
N ALA A 105 30.49 11.86 -0.41
CA ALA A 105 30.04 10.76 -1.24
C ALA A 105 28.62 10.31 -0.83
N ILE A 106 28.37 10.11 0.46
CA ILE A 106 27.07 9.77 1.01
C ILE A 106 26.05 10.88 0.71
N LYS A 107 26.40 12.14 0.94
CA LYS A 107 25.56 13.29 0.60
C LYS A 107 25.16 13.27 -0.87
N SER A 108 26.13 13.12 -1.77
CA SER A 108 25.91 13.14 -3.22
C SER A 108 24.96 12.01 -3.64
N GLU A 109 25.16 10.81 -3.14
CA GLU A 109 24.30 9.66 -3.45
C GLU A 109 22.90 9.82 -2.86
N PHE A 110 22.79 10.24 -1.60
CA PHE A 110 21.51 10.49 -0.95
C PHE A 110 20.69 11.52 -1.70
N MET A 111 21.28 12.67 -2.04
CA MET A 111 20.60 13.74 -2.79
C MET A 111 20.19 13.31 -4.20
N LYS A 112 21.04 12.52 -4.87
CA LYS A 112 20.71 11.95 -6.19
C LYS A 112 19.49 11.03 -6.09
N ASN A 113 19.49 10.11 -5.14
CA ASN A 113 18.41 9.14 -4.95
C ASN A 113 17.10 9.82 -4.51
N LEU A 114 17.17 10.79 -3.60
CA LEU A 114 16.01 11.56 -3.17
C LEU A 114 15.36 12.30 -4.34
N LYS A 115 16.14 12.96 -5.19
CA LYS A 115 15.62 13.63 -6.38
C LYS A 115 14.99 12.66 -7.38
N ALA A 116 15.62 11.50 -7.58
CA ALA A 116 15.10 10.48 -8.49
C ALA A 116 13.78 9.89 -7.99
N ILE A 117 13.66 9.61 -6.70
CA ILE A 117 12.43 9.09 -6.08
C ILE A 117 11.33 10.14 -6.12
N THR A 118 11.64 11.40 -5.79
CA THR A 118 10.66 12.50 -5.88
C THR A 118 10.15 12.68 -7.32
N ALA A 119 11.05 12.64 -8.31
CA ALA A 119 10.66 12.72 -9.72
C ALA A 119 9.74 11.56 -10.12
N ALA A 120 10.07 10.34 -9.71
CA ALA A 120 9.24 9.16 -9.99
C ALA A 120 7.87 9.25 -9.31
N ASN A 121 7.78 9.74 -8.06
CA ASN A 121 6.52 9.97 -7.37
C ASN A 121 5.65 11.02 -8.08
N VAL A 122 6.26 12.11 -8.57
CA VAL A 122 5.55 13.15 -9.33
C VAL A 122 5.03 12.60 -10.65
N GLU A 123 5.86 11.84 -11.38
CA GLU A 123 5.49 11.24 -12.66
C GLU A 123 4.35 10.21 -12.51
N ASN A 124 4.44 9.34 -11.51
CA ASN A 124 3.39 8.35 -11.23
C ASN A 124 2.09 8.98 -10.71
N GLY A 125 2.18 10.12 -10.05
CA GLY A 125 1.12 10.71 -9.27
C GLY A 125 1.07 10.17 -7.82
N TYR A 126 1.01 11.09 -6.84
CA TYR A 126 0.93 10.73 -5.43
C TYR A 126 -0.34 9.94 -5.13
N GLY A 127 -0.17 8.82 -4.44
CA GLY A 127 -1.27 7.94 -4.07
C GLY A 127 -1.82 7.07 -5.21
N MET A 128 -1.35 7.24 -6.43
CA MET A 128 -1.79 6.47 -7.59
C MET A 128 -1.12 5.10 -7.66
N LEU A 129 -1.79 4.14 -8.28
CA LEU A 129 -1.27 2.80 -8.54
C LEU A 129 0.01 2.90 -9.39
N THR A 130 0.96 2.01 -9.16
CA THR A 130 2.15 1.87 -10.02
C THR A 130 1.93 0.78 -11.08
N GLY A 131 2.75 0.79 -12.15
CA GLY A 131 2.77 -0.31 -13.13
C GLY A 131 2.99 -1.67 -12.46
N GLN A 132 3.88 -1.74 -11.46
CA GLN A 132 4.06 -2.95 -10.64
C GLN A 132 2.78 -3.35 -9.91
N GLY A 133 2.02 -2.41 -9.37
CA GLY A 133 0.74 -2.67 -8.71
C GLY A 133 -0.30 -3.23 -9.69
N ALA A 134 -0.33 -2.73 -10.91
CA ALA A 134 -1.18 -3.23 -11.98
C ALA A 134 -0.83 -4.69 -12.35
N ASP A 135 0.46 -4.98 -12.57
CA ASP A 135 0.95 -6.34 -12.89
C ASP A 135 0.67 -7.33 -11.76
N GLN A 136 0.84 -6.91 -10.50
CA GLN A 136 0.50 -7.72 -9.33
C GLN A 136 -0.97 -8.15 -9.36
N HIS A 137 -1.88 -7.23 -9.62
CA HIS A 137 -3.32 -7.53 -9.67
C HIS A 137 -3.71 -8.36 -10.89
N GLN A 138 -3.09 -8.19 -12.04
CA GLN A 138 -3.28 -9.10 -13.18
C GLN A 138 -2.88 -10.53 -12.82
N GLY A 139 -1.72 -10.71 -12.18
CA GLY A 139 -1.29 -12.03 -11.70
C GLY A 139 -2.22 -12.62 -10.63
N ILE A 140 -2.75 -11.80 -9.71
CA ILE A 140 -3.73 -12.26 -8.70
C ILE A 140 -5.02 -12.71 -9.39
N GLY A 141 -5.53 -11.95 -10.35
CA GLY A 141 -6.72 -12.29 -11.12
C GLY A 141 -6.59 -13.60 -11.88
N ALA A 142 -5.47 -13.81 -12.57
CA ALA A 142 -5.18 -15.05 -13.27
C ALA A 142 -5.19 -16.25 -12.31
N ARG A 143 -4.48 -16.15 -11.20
CA ARG A 143 -4.46 -17.23 -10.18
C ARG A 143 -5.82 -17.47 -9.51
N ALA A 144 -6.64 -16.44 -9.37
CA ALA A 144 -7.99 -16.59 -8.83
C ALA A 144 -8.85 -17.48 -9.74
N TYR A 145 -8.76 -17.28 -11.07
CA TYR A 145 -9.42 -18.15 -12.04
C TYR A 145 -8.88 -19.59 -11.98
N GLU A 146 -7.56 -19.75 -12.12
CA GLU A 146 -6.93 -21.07 -12.14
C GLU A 146 -7.22 -21.91 -10.90
N ARG A 147 -7.20 -21.27 -9.72
CA ARG A 147 -7.49 -21.94 -8.45
C ARG A 147 -8.92 -22.48 -8.36
N ASN A 148 -9.86 -21.80 -8.97
CA ASN A 148 -11.29 -22.16 -8.93
C ASN A 148 -11.82 -22.46 -10.34
N LYS A 149 -10.97 -22.99 -11.20
CA LYS A 149 -11.26 -23.19 -12.63
C LYS A 149 -12.58 -23.90 -12.87
N THR A 150 -12.83 -25.01 -12.18
CA THR A 150 -14.08 -25.77 -12.34
C THR A 150 -15.32 -24.94 -12.02
N LEU A 151 -15.29 -24.14 -10.94
CA LEU A 151 -16.37 -23.24 -10.60
C LEU A 151 -16.65 -22.24 -11.73
N PHE A 152 -15.58 -21.62 -12.25
CA PHE A 152 -15.73 -20.58 -13.28
C PHE A 152 -16.09 -21.16 -14.65
N ASP A 153 -15.57 -22.32 -15.02
CA ASP A 153 -15.96 -23.02 -16.25
C ASP A 153 -17.45 -23.44 -16.24
N ASN A 154 -17.95 -23.86 -15.07
CA ASN A 154 -19.38 -24.13 -14.89
C ASN A 154 -20.19 -22.84 -14.94
N ALA A 155 -19.76 -21.79 -14.27
CA ALA A 155 -20.43 -20.48 -14.32
C ALA A 155 -20.51 -19.93 -15.75
N ALA A 156 -19.48 -20.12 -16.57
CA ALA A 156 -19.49 -19.70 -17.98
C ALA A 156 -20.56 -20.45 -18.78
N LYS A 157 -20.74 -21.75 -18.53
CA LYS A 157 -21.76 -22.59 -19.21
C LYS A 157 -23.19 -22.27 -18.75
N ASP A 158 -23.34 -22.01 -17.45
CA ASP A 158 -24.66 -21.88 -16.81
C ASP A 158 -25.15 -20.43 -16.74
N GLY A 159 -24.42 -19.48 -17.33
CA GLY A 159 -24.75 -18.06 -17.32
C GLY A 159 -24.52 -17.40 -15.94
N GLY A 160 -23.59 -17.94 -15.18
CA GLY A 160 -23.18 -17.40 -13.89
C GLY A 160 -22.64 -15.96 -13.99
N LYS A 161 -22.66 -15.25 -12.87
CA LYS A 161 -22.27 -13.84 -12.82
C LYS A 161 -21.07 -13.61 -11.90
N ILE A 162 -20.26 -12.63 -12.25
CA ILE A 162 -19.14 -12.15 -11.44
C ILE A 162 -19.40 -10.70 -11.08
N ALA A 163 -19.48 -10.40 -9.79
CA ALA A 163 -19.65 -9.04 -9.30
C ALA A 163 -18.30 -8.44 -8.94
N TYR A 164 -17.98 -7.30 -9.52
CA TYR A 164 -16.83 -6.49 -9.15
C TYR A 164 -17.30 -5.22 -8.45
N GLN A 165 -16.64 -4.89 -7.34
CA GLN A 165 -16.89 -3.67 -6.60
C GLN A 165 -15.56 -3.06 -6.16
N SER A 166 -15.41 -1.74 -6.29
CA SER A 166 -14.32 -0.98 -5.69
C SER A 166 -14.85 -0.03 -4.62
N SER A 167 -13.95 0.50 -3.80
CA SER A 167 -14.30 1.57 -2.85
C SER A 167 -14.59 2.92 -3.52
N GLY A 168 -14.41 3.04 -4.83
CA GLY A 168 -14.45 4.31 -5.57
C GLY A 168 -13.11 5.07 -5.58
N GLU A 169 -12.18 4.73 -4.70
CA GLU A 169 -10.82 5.29 -4.71
C GLU A 169 -10.09 4.88 -6.00
N ALA A 170 -9.46 5.84 -6.69
CA ALA A 170 -8.86 5.63 -8.01
C ALA A 170 -7.91 4.41 -8.06
N ARG A 171 -6.97 4.32 -7.12
CA ARG A 171 -6.02 3.19 -7.05
C ARG A 171 -6.70 1.85 -6.76
N ALA A 172 -7.80 1.85 -6.02
CA ALA A 172 -8.56 0.63 -5.73
C ALA A 172 -9.34 0.17 -6.96
N THR A 173 -9.96 1.10 -7.67
CA THR A 173 -10.67 0.85 -8.92
C THR A 173 -9.73 0.29 -9.97
N GLU A 174 -8.59 0.96 -10.20
CA GLU A 174 -7.57 0.53 -11.16
C GLU A 174 -6.98 -0.84 -10.82
N SER A 175 -6.78 -1.13 -9.51
CA SER A 175 -6.37 -2.47 -9.07
C SER A 175 -7.40 -3.54 -9.42
N GLY A 176 -8.68 -3.26 -9.21
CA GLY A 176 -9.76 -4.15 -9.57
C GLY A 176 -9.89 -4.36 -11.08
N GLU A 177 -9.75 -3.30 -11.88
CA GLU A 177 -9.74 -3.38 -13.35
C GLU A 177 -8.57 -4.25 -13.86
N ASN A 178 -7.39 -4.14 -13.24
CA ASN A 178 -6.25 -5.00 -13.56
C ASN A 178 -6.46 -6.45 -13.10
N PHE A 179 -7.09 -6.67 -11.94
CA PHE A 179 -7.50 -8.01 -11.53
C PHE A 179 -8.45 -8.64 -12.57
N ALA A 180 -9.50 -7.93 -12.99
CA ALA A 180 -10.44 -8.40 -14.00
C ALA A 180 -9.75 -8.70 -15.33
N ARG A 181 -8.78 -7.87 -15.75
CA ARG A 181 -7.99 -8.10 -16.95
C ARG A 181 -7.21 -9.41 -16.88
N GLY A 182 -6.51 -9.67 -15.79
CA GLY A 182 -5.77 -10.92 -15.61
C GLY A 182 -6.68 -12.14 -15.50
N PHE A 183 -7.80 -12.02 -14.81
CA PHE A 183 -8.82 -13.05 -14.72
C PHE A 183 -9.42 -13.41 -16.08
N ASN A 184 -9.82 -12.39 -16.85
CA ASN A 184 -10.40 -12.59 -18.19
C ASN A 184 -9.38 -13.21 -19.15
N ALA A 185 -8.12 -12.77 -19.11
CA ALA A 185 -7.06 -13.37 -19.94
C ALA A 185 -6.87 -14.86 -19.61
N ALA A 186 -6.85 -15.24 -18.34
CA ALA A 186 -6.69 -16.64 -17.92
C ALA A 186 -7.91 -17.51 -18.31
N SER A 187 -9.12 -16.94 -18.31
CA SER A 187 -10.36 -17.62 -18.74
C SER A 187 -10.60 -17.57 -20.26
N ASN A 188 -9.63 -17.16 -21.08
CA ASN A 188 -9.81 -16.91 -22.53
C ASN A 188 -11.00 -15.99 -22.85
N ASN A 189 -11.32 -15.05 -21.96
CA ASN A 189 -12.45 -14.13 -22.03
C ASN A 189 -13.84 -14.78 -22.00
N GLU A 190 -13.96 -16.04 -21.61
CA GLU A 190 -15.23 -16.75 -21.54
C GLU A 190 -16.24 -16.10 -20.56
N LEU A 191 -15.73 -15.42 -19.54
CA LEU A 191 -16.50 -14.75 -18.51
C LEU A 191 -16.54 -13.23 -18.63
N ALA A 192 -15.95 -12.66 -19.67
CA ALA A 192 -15.86 -11.21 -19.84
C ALA A 192 -17.25 -10.53 -19.88
N ASN A 193 -18.24 -11.20 -20.46
CA ASN A 193 -19.62 -10.72 -20.56
C ASN A 193 -20.52 -11.14 -19.36
N SER A 194 -19.95 -11.81 -18.36
CA SER A 194 -20.68 -12.26 -17.17
C SER A 194 -20.57 -11.30 -16.00
N THR A 195 -19.91 -10.15 -16.21
CA THR A 195 -19.69 -9.14 -15.18
C THR A 195 -20.97 -8.40 -14.83
N VAL A 196 -21.23 -8.26 -13.53
CA VAL A 196 -22.30 -7.42 -12.99
C VAL A 196 -21.74 -6.45 -11.95
N THR A 197 -22.44 -5.34 -11.75
CA THR A 197 -22.18 -4.39 -10.68
C THR A 197 -23.47 -4.09 -9.92
N PRO A 198 -23.44 -3.51 -8.71
CA PRO A 198 -24.65 -3.04 -8.06
C PRO A 198 -25.44 -2.02 -8.91
N ALA A 199 -24.78 -1.25 -9.75
CA ALA A 199 -25.40 -0.31 -10.68
C ALA A 199 -25.97 -1.00 -11.94
N ASP A 200 -25.43 -2.17 -12.31
CA ASP A 200 -25.90 -2.99 -13.43
C ASP A 200 -26.05 -4.47 -13.01
N PRO A 201 -27.07 -4.78 -12.20
CA PRO A 201 -27.28 -6.14 -11.72
C PRO A 201 -27.73 -7.12 -12.81
N ALA A 202 -28.17 -6.62 -13.96
CA ALA A 202 -28.53 -7.45 -15.12
C ALA A 202 -27.32 -7.82 -15.99
N GLY A 203 -26.17 -7.13 -15.82
CA GLY A 203 -24.96 -7.36 -16.61
C GLY A 203 -25.14 -7.01 -18.08
N THR A 204 -25.87 -5.94 -18.37
CA THR A 204 -26.19 -5.47 -19.73
C THR A 204 -25.19 -4.41 -20.22
N GLY A 205 -24.37 -3.87 -19.32
CA GLY A 205 -23.34 -2.86 -19.63
C GLY A 205 -22.09 -3.45 -20.25
N GLU A 206 -21.20 -2.57 -20.69
CA GLU A 206 -19.89 -2.98 -21.18
C GLU A 206 -19.08 -3.68 -20.10
N ALA A 207 -18.36 -4.73 -20.48
CA ALA A 207 -17.58 -5.56 -19.58
C ALA A 207 -16.70 -4.75 -18.62
N ALA A 208 -16.83 -5.06 -17.34
CA ALA A 208 -15.98 -4.57 -16.26
C ALA A 208 -16.03 -3.06 -15.96
N ALA A 209 -17.19 -2.43 -16.02
CA ALA A 209 -17.37 -1.18 -15.32
C ALA A 209 -17.40 -1.47 -13.81
N PHE A 210 -16.30 -1.21 -13.11
CA PHE A 210 -16.30 -1.24 -11.65
C PHE A 210 -17.30 -0.22 -11.12
N ASP A 211 -18.12 -0.64 -10.16
CA ASP A 211 -18.98 0.29 -9.45
C ASP A 211 -18.08 1.27 -8.66
N LYS A 212 -18.09 2.53 -9.11
CA LYS A 212 -17.35 3.65 -8.51
C LYS A 212 -18.25 4.52 -7.63
N THR A 213 -19.52 4.16 -7.48
CA THR A 213 -20.43 4.93 -6.66
C THR A 213 -19.99 4.90 -5.19
N PRO A 214 -20.25 5.96 -4.43
CA PRO A 214 -20.02 5.97 -3.00
C PRO A 214 -20.67 4.76 -2.33
N ASN A 215 -19.89 3.96 -1.64
CA ASN A 215 -20.34 2.70 -1.07
C ASN A 215 -19.69 2.40 0.28
N THR A 216 -20.13 1.31 0.91
CA THR A 216 -19.67 0.91 2.24
C THR A 216 -18.19 0.50 2.31
N LEU A 217 -17.55 0.19 1.19
CA LEU A 217 -16.12 -0.11 1.18
C LEU A 217 -15.24 1.12 1.45
N TYR A 218 -15.77 2.34 1.26
CA TYR A 218 -15.09 3.58 1.60
C TYR A 218 -15.63 4.16 2.92
N PHE A 219 -15.71 3.34 3.96
CA PHE A 219 -16.33 3.71 5.24
C PHE A 219 -15.47 4.65 6.10
N HIS A 220 -14.16 4.62 5.93
CA HIS A 220 -13.16 5.20 6.83
C HIS A 220 -12.93 6.72 6.66
N LYS A 221 -13.65 7.39 5.79
CA LYS A 221 -13.58 8.84 5.55
C LYS A 221 -14.97 9.46 5.59
N SER A 222 -15.07 10.67 6.12
CA SER A 222 -16.32 11.44 6.17
C SER A 222 -16.74 11.96 4.79
N GLU A 223 -15.77 12.07 3.87
CA GLU A 223 -15.99 12.40 2.46
C GLU A 223 -15.94 11.14 1.60
N ASN A 224 -16.58 11.18 0.46
CA ASN A 224 -16.49 10.19 -0.59
C ASN A 224 -15.23 10.39 -1.44
N PRO A 225 -14.80 9.38 -2.26
CA PRO A 225 -13.62 9.53 -3.13
C PRO A 225 -13.73 10.68 -4.15
N ASP A 226 -14.94 11.09 -4.49
CA ASP A 226 -15.21 12.24 -5.40
C ASP A 226 -15.21 13.60 -4.68
N GLY A 227 -14.94 13.63 -3.39
CA GLY A 227 -14.90 14.84 -2.57
C GLY A 227 -16.27 15.29 -2.04
N THR A 228 -17.35 14.57 -2.32
CA THR A 228 -18.66 14.88 -1.75
C THR A 228 -18.74 14.43 -0.29
N GLU A 229 -19.41 15.19 0.56
CA GLU A 229 -19.62 14.80 1.95
C GLU A 229 -20.60 13.64 2.06
N LYS A 230 -20.30 12.68 2.93
CA LYS A 230 -21.24 11.66 3.36
C LYS A 230 -22.30 12.27 4.28
N THR A 231 -23.47 11.65 4.32
CA THR A 231 -24.58 12.07 5.18
C THR A 231 -25.16 10.88 5.95
N GLY A 232 -25.98 11.15 6.96
CA GLY A 232 -26.72 10.15 7.72
C GLY A 232 -25.79 9.10 8.36
N GLU A 233 -26.20 7.84 8.33
CA GLU A 233 -25.47 6.73 8.94
C GLU A 233 -24.08 6.48 8.34
N ALA A 234 -23.88 6.74 7.05
CA ALA A 234 -22.58 6.57 6.40
C ALA A 234 -21.55 7.56 6.96
N LYS A 235 -21.97 8.80 7.20
CA LYS A 235 -21.12 9.80 7.86
C LYS A 235 -20.85 9.41 9.31
N GLN A 236 -21.88 9.03 10.06
CA GLN A 236 -21.74 8.63 11.46
C GLN A 236 -20.73 7.47 11.61
N ARG A 237 -20.84 6.42 10.78
CA ARG A 237 -19.87 5.31 10.80
C ARG A 237 -18.43 5.75 10.49
N ALA A 238 -18.27 6.69 9.56
CA ALA A 238 -16.95 7.21 9.22
C ALA A 238 -16.36 8.03 10.38
N ASP A 239 -17.18 8.90 10.98
CA ASP A 239 -16.77 9.73 12.12
C ASP A 239 -16.44 8.87 13.35
N ASP A 240 -17.24 7.85 13.65
CA ASP A 240 -17.01 6.91 14.75
C ASP A 240 -15.70 6.13 14.53
N TYR A 241 -15.43 5.68 13.30
CA TYR A 241 -14.19 4.99 12.97
C TYR A 241 -12.98 5.91 13.11
N GLN A 242 -13.05 7.15 12.61
CA GLN A 242 -11.97 8.11 12.74
C GLN A 242 -11.72 8.46 14.21
N ASN A 243 -12.79 8.70 14.96
CA ASN A 243 -12.68 8.95 16.40
C ASN A 243 -12.05 7.76 17.15
N PHE A 244 -12.41 6.53 16.79
CA PHE A 244 -11.79 5.33 17.35
C PHE A 244 -10.28 5.29 17.03
N VAL A 245 -9.89 5.46 15.78
CA VAL A 245 -8.48 5.43 15.38
C VAL A 245 -7.65 6.54 16.04
N GLU A 246 -8.23 7.73 16.21
CA GLU A 246 -7.51 8.89 16.71
C GLU A 246 -7.49 8.98 18.24
N ASN A 247 -8.52 8.49 18.92
CA ASN A 247 -8.73 8.77 20.33
C ASN A 247 -8.89 7.52 21.22
N ASP A 248 -8.91 6.32 20.65
CA ASP A 248 -9.01 5.11 21.48
C ASP A 248 -7.75 4.86 22.28
N ALA A 249 -7.93 4.62 23.58
CA ALA A 249 -6.81 4.46 24.52
C ALA A 249 -5.96 3.21 24.23
N ILE A 250 -6.54 2.16 23.63
CA ILE A 250 -5.82 0.93 23.30
C ILE A 250 -4.90 1.21 22.11
N ILE A 251 -5.40 1.93 21.08
CA ILE A 251 -4.58 2.33 19.93
C ILE A 251 -3.47 3.27 20.35
N ALA A 252 -3.79 4.31 21.13
CA ALA A 252 -2.81 5.25 21.64
C ALA A 252 -1.76 4.56 22.50
N GLY A 253 -2.15 3.61 23.36
CA GLY A 253 -1.24 2.81 24.18
C GLY A 253 -0.33 1.88 23.35
N ALA A 254 -0.86 1.28 22.29
CA ALA A 254 -0.07 0.45 21.38
C ALA A 254 0.95 1.29 20.59
N GLU A 255 0.54 2.45 20.07
CA GLU A 255 1.44 3.39 19.39
C GLU A 255 2.54 3.88 20.33
N GLN A 256 2.21 4.21 21.57
CA GLN A 256 3.19 4.60 22.57
C GLN A 256 4.17 3.48 22.88
N THR A 257 3.70 2.26 23.06
CA THR A 257 4.55 1.08 23.30
C THR A 257 5.57 0.87 22.18
N ILE A 258 5.13 1.02 20.92
CA ILE A 258 6.02 0.88 19.75
C ILE A 258 7.06 2.01 19.74
N ALA A 259 6.65 3.24 19.96
CA ALA A 259 7.54 4.39 19.92
C ALA A 259 8.53 4.45 21.09
N GLU A 260 8.17 3.91 22.24
CA GLU A 260 9.04 3.80 23.42
C GLU A 260 9.93 2.55 23.38
N ASN A 261 9.72 1.63 22.46
CA ASN A 261 10.50 0.41 22.33
C ASN A 261 11.96 0.73 21.96
N GLU A 262 12.89 0.29 22.82
CA GLU A 262 14.33 0.58 22.64
C GLU A 262 14.91 -0.08 21.38
N ASP A 263 14.40 -1.23 20.95
CA ASP A 263 14.84 -1.87 19.70
C ASP A 263 14.44 -1.04 18.49
N VAL A 264 13.23 -0.43 18.50
CA VAL A 264 12.78 0.49 17.44
C VAL A 264 13.63 1.75 17.41
N LYS A 265 13.93 2.34 18.56
CA LYS A 265 14.81 3.53 18.66
C LYS A 265 16.22 3.21 18.18
N THR A 266 16.78 2.09 18.60
CA THR A 266 18.11 1.64 18.20
C THR A 266 18.15 1.38 16.70
N ALA A 267 17.22 0.63 16.15
CA ALA A 267 17.17 0.36 14.71
C ALA A 267 17.01 1.65 13.88
N SER A 268 16.21 2.60 14.37
CA SER A 268 16.04 3.91 13.73
C SER A 268 17.34 4.71 13.74
N HIS A 269 18.01 4.76 14.88
CA HIS A 269 19.31 5.43 15.03
C HIS A 269 20.36 4.78 14.15
N ASP A 270 20.47 3.45 14.16
CA ASP A 270 21.46 2.70 13.39
C ASP A 270 21.28 2.92 11.90
N LEU A 271 20.03 2.98 11.42
CA LEU A 271 19.73 3.29 10.04
C LEU A 271 20.16 4.71 9.65
N LEU A 272 19.73 5.70 10.41
CA LEU A 272 20.04 7.10 10.14
C LEU A 272 21.54 7.40 10.31
N SER A 273 22.20 6.72 11.25
CA SER A 273 23.63 6.85 11.49
C SER A 273 24.51 6.35 10.33
N GLN A 274 23.96 5.62 9.38
CA GLN A 274 24.66 5.27 8.14
C GLN A 274 24.82 6.47 7.21
N ILE A 275 23.95 7.47 7.33
CA ILE A 275 23.89 8.65 6.46
C ILE A 275 24.40 9.88 7.19
N PHE A 276 23.95 10.10 8.40
CA PHE A 276 24.13 11.33 9.16
C PHE A 276 25.11 11.17 10.31
N THR A 277 25.71 12.27 10.70
CA THR A 277 26.60 12.34 11.88
C THR A 277 25.78 12.30 13.16
N ASP A 278 26.40 11.84 14.26
CA ASP A 278 25.76 11.77 15.58
C ASP A 278 25.34 13.16 16.09
N ASP A 279 26.11 14.21 15.79
CA ASP A 279 25.78 15.59 16.14
C ASP A 279 24.49 16.04 15.46
N PHE A 280 24.31 15.71 14.17
CA PHE A 280 23.08 16.03 13.45
C PHE A 280 21.88 15.22 13.97
N LEU A 281 22.09 13.92 14.25
CA LEU A 281 21.04 13.08 14.84
C LEU A 281 20.60 13.58 16.22
N THR A 282 21.55 14.07 17.03
CA THR A 282 21.23 14.70 18.33
C THR A 282 20.37 15.93 18.14
N LYS A 283 20.69 16.82 17.18
CA LYS A 283 19.88 18.01 16.87
C LYS A 283 18.49 17.68 16.34
N LEU A 284 18.33 16.56 15.62
CA LEU A 284 17.01 16.05 15.24
C LEU A 284 16.19 15.63 16.46
N ALA A 285 16.83 14.99 17.42
CA ALA A 285 16.15 14.44 18.61
C ALA A 285 15.84 15.49 19.67
N ASP A 286 16.69 16.51 19.86
CA ASP A 286 16.59 17.52 20.94
C ASP A 286 15.61 18.66 20.65
N GLY A 287 15.01 18.68 19.45
CA GLY A 287 14.04 19.70 19.03
C GLY A 287 14.66 20.96 18.43
N THR A 288 15.95 20.98 18.15
CA THR A 288 16.64 22.06 17.40
C THR A 288 15.91 22.29 16.07
N TYR A 289 15.46 21.23 15.43
CA TYR A 289 14.63 21.30 14.23
C TYR A 289 13.15 21.05 14.56
N THR A 290 12.40 22.09 14.81
CA THR A 290 10.97 22.00 15.17
C THR A 290 10.11 21.33 14.09
N TRP A 291 10.49 21.42 12.83
CA TRP A 291 9.80 20.75 11.71
C TRP A 291 10.01 19.23 11.70
N TYR A 292 11.06 18.72 12.34
CA TYR A 292 11.29 17.28 12.47
C TYR A 292 10.20 16.60 13.28
N LEU A 293 9.68 17.28 14.29
CA LEU A 293 8.50 16.83 15.04
C LEU A 293 7.27 16.64 14.12
N SER A 294 7.17 17.40 13.03
CA SER A 294 6.12 17.19 12.01
C SER A 294 6.39 15.96 11.13
N LEU A 295 7.66 15.55 10.94
CA LEU A 295 8.05 14.28 10.31
C LEU A 295 7.65 13.09 11.18
N ILE A 296 7.73 13.24 12.47
CA ILE A 296 7.34 12.25 13.47
C ILE A 296 5.80 12.11 13.53
N HIS A 297 5.05 13.09 13.07
CA HIS A 297 3.58 13.11 13.04
C HIS A 297 2.97 12.68 11.68
N ILE A 298 3.78 12.21 10.74
CA ILE A 298 3.38 11.68 9.45
C ILE A 298 3.35 10.16 9.46
#